data_ea21afe5a2f4966b53acbddc1dc1badc
#
_entry.id   ea21afe5a2f4966b53acbddc1dc1badc
#
_cell.length_a   1.000
_cell.length_b   1.000
_cell.length_c   1.000
_cell.angle_alpha   90.00
_cell.angle_beta   90.00
_cell.angle_gamma   90.00
#
_symmetry.space_group_name_H-M   'P 1'
#
loop_
_entity.id
_entity.type
_entity.pdbx_description
1 polymer ?
#
loop_
_entity_poly.entity_id
_entity_poly.type
_entity_poly.pdbx_seq_one_letter_code
_entity_poly.pdbx_strand_id
1 'polypeptide(L)'
;MNDLLKKVYDLGIIPVVAIDDAQKAVPLAKALAKGGLPAAEITFRTEAAEEAIRLIAKECPDVLIGAGTVLTKEQADRAIAAGAQFIVSPGFNPEMVKYVLSKGCPMLPGTATPGEMEQAMSLGLDAVKFFPAEQNGGIAKLKAVAGPYKNLRWMPTGGVTTKNLNDYLSFGQILACGGTWIAKGDVIEAEKWDVIENNCREAVETMLGFSFDVNSGCIRGNASFGGETVTVSTLTAPRAYAYFGRMGVKVNEDSVVTDKKGNISSFALENKIGNLTVVIEQK
;
A
#
# COMPACT_ATOMS: atom_id res chain seq x y z
N MET A 1 -8.90 -10.32 -8.46
CA MET A 1 -8.60 -9.12 -7.62
C MET A 1 -9.42 -7.97 -8.16
N ASN A 2 -10.24 -7.31 -7.34
CA ASN A 2 -11.04 -6.15 -7.74
C ASN A 2 -10.15 -4.89 -7.87
N ASP A 3 -10.72 -3.80 -8.42
CA ASP A 3 -9.97 -2.55 -8.70
C ASP A 3 -9.36 -1.92 -7.46
N LEU A 4 -10.05 -2.00 -6.31
CA LEU A 4 -9.50 -1.48 -5.05
C LEU A 4 -8.27 -2.28 -4.59
N LEU A 5 -8.37 -3.60 -4.58
CA LEU A 5 -7.25 -4.45 -4.19
C LEU A 5 -6.08 -4.32 -5.18
N LYS A 6 -6.37 -4.04 -6.46
CA LYS A 6 -5.33 -3.71 -7.45
C LYS A 6 -4.61 -2.42 -7.07
N LYS A 7 -5.35 -1.35 -6.71
CA LYS A 7 -4.75 -0.09 -6.23
C LYS A 7 -3.89 -0.30 -4.97
N VAL A 8 -4.39 -1.08 -4.01
CA VAL A 8 -3.64 -1.43 -2.78
C VAL A 8 -2.36 -2.21 -3.11
N TYR A 9 -2.43 -3.17 -4.04
CA TYR A 9 -1.27 -3.93 -4.51
C TYR A 9 -0.22 -3.02 -5.19
N ASP A 10 -0.68 -2.13 -6.06
CA ASP A 10 0.18 -1.21 -6.82
C ASP A 10 0.87 -0.19 -5.91
N LEU A 11 0.22 0.21 -4.81
CA LEU A 11 0.83 1.04 -3.77
C LEU A 11 1.87 0.26 -2.96
N GLY A 12 1.62 -0.99 -2.65
CA GLY A 12 2.51 -1.87 -1.89
C GLY A 12 2.64 -1.54 -0.40
N ILE A 13 2.34 -0.31 -0.02
CA ILE A 13 2.41 0.17 1.37
C ILE A 13 1.18 1.04 1.63
N ILE A 14 0.49 0.78 2.75
CA ILE A 14 -0.62 1.60 3.22
C ILE A 14 -0.22 2.22 4.57
N PRO A 15 0.00 3.53 4.65
CA PRO A 15 0.22 4.23 5.91
C PRO A 15 -0.96 4.03 6.87
N VAL A 16 -0.68 3.57 8.09
CA VAL A 16 -1.69 3.36 9.14
C VAL A 16 -1.54 4.45 10.18
N VAL A 17 -2.58 5.24 10.35
CA VAL A 17 -2.53 6.52 11.04
C VAL A 17 -3.56 6.59 12.16
N ALA A 18 -3.16 7.04 13.34
CA ALA A 18 -4.03 7.62 14.36
C ALA A 18 -3.86 9.13 14.32
N ILE A 19 -4.94 9.88 14.26
CA ILE A 19 -4.94 11.35 14.20
C ILE A 19 -5.90 11.90 15.25
N ASP A 20 -5.43 12.82 16.10
CA ASP A 20 -6.21 13.37 17.21
C ASP A 20 -6.88 14.70 16.83
N ASP A 21 -6.38 15.41 15.81
CA ASP A 21 -6.94 16.64 15.27
C ASP A 21 -7.26 16.47 13.78
N ALA A 22 -8.55 16.51 13.44
CA ALA A 22 -9.01 16.34 12.07
C ALA A 22 -8.51 17.46 11.11
N GLN A 23 -8.16 18.65 11.59
CA GLN A 23 -7.63 19.72 10.76
C GLN A 23 -6.25 19.39 10.17
N LYS A 24 -5.52 18.47 10.80
CA LYS A 24 -4.22 17.97 10.33
C LYS A 24 -4.35 16.91 9.22
N ALA A 25 -5.56 16.43 8.94
CA ALA A 25 -5.79 15.32 8.00
C ALA A 25 -5.43 15.67 6.55
N VAL A 26 -5.81 16.84 6.05
CA VAL A 26 -5.52 17.29 4.69
C VAL A 26 -4.03 17.55 4.47
N PRO A 27 -3.32 18.29 5.34
CA PRO A 27 -1.87 18.42 5.26
C PRO A 27 -1.13 17.08 5.29
N LEU A 28 -1.55 16.15 6.17
CA LEU A 28 -1.04 14.79 6.23
C LEU A 28 -1.21 14.06 4.88
N ALA A 29 -2.44 14.05 4.33
CA ALA A 29 -2.74 13.37 3.06
C ALA A 29 -1.89 13.91 1.90
N LYS A 30 -1.68 15.24 1.85
CA LYS A 30 -0.81 15.89 0.88
C LYS A 30 0.66 15.49 1.05
N ALA A 31 1.15 15.37 2.29
CA ALA A 31 2.52 14.93 2.58
C ALA A 31 2.73 13.46 2.16
N LEU A 32 1.77 12.58 2.46
CA LEU A 32 1.80 11.17 2.03
C LEU A 32 1.84 11.06 0.50
N ALA A 33 0.96 11.79 -0.20
CA ALA A 33 0.92 11.79 -1.66
C ALA A 33 2.21 12.32 -2.28
N LYS A 34 2.74 13.43 -1.75
CA LYS A 34 3.98 14.03 -2.22
C LYS A 34 5.19 13.11 -2.01
N GLY A 35 5.18 12.30 -0.95
CA GLY A 35 6.16 11.24 -0.71
C GLY A 35 6.00 9.99 -1.57
N GLY A 36 4.97 9.92 -2.45
CA GLY A 36 4.72 8.80 -3.37
C GLY A 36 3.77 7.72 -2.85
N LEU A 37 3.13 7.93 -1.68
CA LEU A 37 2.14 7.02 -1.09
C LEU A 37 0.79 7.73 -0.92
N PRO A 38 0.01 7.97 -1.99
CA PRO A 38 -1.31 8.59 -1.92
C PRO A 38 -2.35 7.63 -1.32
N ALA A 39 -2.17 7.23 -0.08
CA ALA A 39 -3.08 6.37 0.65
C ALA A 39 -2.97 6.57 2.16
N ALA A 40 -4.05 6.29 2.90
CA ALA A 40 -4.02 6.20 4.35
C ALA A 40 -5.13 5.28 4.89
N GLU A 41 -4.81 4.48 5.91
CA GLU A 41 -5.75 3.81 6.80
C GLU A 41 -5.88 4.67 8.06
N ILE A 42 -6.95 5.49 8.17
CA ILE A 42 -7.22 6.30 9.37
C ILE A 42 -7.93 5.42 10.39
N THR A 43 -7.35 5.28 11.57
CA THR A 43 -7.85 4.34 12.58
C THR A 43 -8.92 5.00 13.47
N PHE A 44 -10.04 4.30 13.70
CA PHE A 44 -11.11 4.68 14.63
C PHE A 44 -10.71 4.50 16.09
N ARG A 45 -9.47 4.90 16.42
CA ARG A 45 -8.92 4.95 17.79
C ARG A 45 -9.15 6.31 18.45
N THR A 46 -9.50 7.31 17.65
CA THR A 46 -9.70 8.71 18.09
C THR A 46 -11.06 9.20 17.61
N GLU A 47 -11.60 10.21 18.29
CA GLU A 47 -12.84 10.86 17.90
C GLU A 47 -12.72 11.63 16.58
N ALA A 48 -11.52 12.08 16.24
CA ALA A 48 -11.24 12.84 15.02
C ALA A 48 -11.28 11.98 13.73
N ALA A 49 -11.28 10.65 13.84
CA ALA A 49 -11.10 9.75 12.71
C ALA A 49 -12.15 9.95 11.59
N GLU A 50 -13.43 10.05 11.95
CA GLU A 50 -14.51 10.24 10.96
C GLU A 50 -14.35 11.56 10.20
N GLU A 51 -14.13 12.67 10.91
CA GLU A 51 -13.96 13.96 10.27
C GLU A 51 -12.67 14.03 9.44
N ALA A 52 -11.59 13.41 9.90
CA ALA A 52 -10.36 13.31 9.15
C ALA A 52 -10.57 12.56 7.81
N ILE A 53 -11.29 11.45 7.81
CA ILE A 53 -11.65 10.72 6.58
C ILE A 53 -12.48 11.61 5.66
N ARG A 54 -13.49 12.31 6.19
CA ARG A 54 -14.37 13.20 5.42
C ARG A 54 -13.59 14.32 4.74
N LEU A 55 -12.68 14.97 5.47
CA LEU A 55 -11.85 16.03 4.92
C LEU A 55 -10.90 15.52 3.84
N ILE A 56 -10.24 14.37 4.05
CA ILE A 56 -9.37 13.79 3.03
C ILE A 56 -10.16 13.39 1.79
N ALA A 57 -11.28 12.70 1.93
CA ALA A 57 -12.12 12.27 0.82
C ALA A 57 -12.61 13.45 -0.03
N LYS A 58 -12.90 14.59 0.60
CA LYS A 58 -13.36 15.81 -0.06
C LYS A 58 -12.25 16.58 -0.75
N GLU A 59 -11.10 16.75 -0.07
CA GLU A 59 -10.07 17.71 -0.50
C GLU A 59 -8.86 17.03 -1.18
N CYS A 60 -8.74 15.72 -1.04
CA CYS A 60 -7.65 14.93 -1.63
C CYS A 60 -8.23 13.69 -2.35
N PRO A 61 -9.05 13.86 -3.41
CA PRO A 61 -9.78 12.75 -4.06
C PRO A 61 -8.86 11.69 -4.68
N ASP A 62 -7.61 12.04 -4.97
CA ASP A 62 -6.60 11.10 -5.51
C ASP A 62 -5.96 10.22 -4.42
N VAL A 63 -6.24 10.48 -3.14
CA VAL A 63 -5.73 9.69 -2.02
C VAL A 63 -6.69 8.54 -1.72
N LEU A 64 -6.19 7.32 -1.75
CA LEU A 64 -6.92 6.12 -1.36
C LEU A 64 -7.12 6.11 0.16
N ILE A 65 -8.35 6.45 0.62
CA ILE A 65 -8.64 6.54 2.05
C ILE A 65 -9.43 5.34 2.55
N GLY A 66 -8.96 4.71 3.63
CA GLY A 66 -9.65 3.65 4.33
C GLY A 66 -9.81 3.94 5.82
N ALA A 67 -10.74 3.23 6.45
CA ALA A 67 -10.93 3.27 7.89
C ALA A 67 -10.39 2.02 8.56
N GLY A 68 -9.49 2.18 9.53
CA GLY A 68 -8.91 1.11 10.32
C GLY A 68 -9.48 1.03 11.73
N THR A 69 -9.25 -0.10 12.40
CA THR A 69 -9.73 -0.35 13.77
C THR A 69 -11.26 -0.20 13.89
N VAL A 70 -11.98 -0.57 12.84
CA VAL A 70 -13.45 -0.56 12.84
C VAL A 70 -13.95 -1.83 13.54
N LEU A 71 -14.66 -1.68 14.65
CA LEU A 71 -15.07 -2.78 15.53
C LEU A 71 -16.58 -2.97 15.57
N THR A 72 -17.37 -1.95 15.20
CA THR A 72 -18.84 -2.00 15.26
C THR A 72 -19.48 -1.59 13.93
N LYS A 73 -20.72 -2.00 13.73
CA LYS A 73 -21.51 -1.64 12.53
C LYS A 73 -21.70 -0.13 12.42
N GLU A 74 -21.89 0.54 13.56
CA GLU A 74 -22.04 2.00 13.64
C GLU A 74 -20.75 2.72 13.18
N GLN A 75 -19.57 2.21 13.60
CA GLN A 75 -18.30 2.74 13.12
C GLN A 75 -18.13 2.51 11.61
N ALA A 76 -18.54 1.34 11.09
CA ALA A 76 -18.49 1.05 9.67
C ALA A 76 -19.39 2.00 8.87
N ASP A 77 -20.64 2.23 9.32
CA ASP A 77 -21.57 3.17 8.67
C ASP A 77 -21.02 4.60 8.66
N ARG A 78 -20.47 5.06 9.78
CA ARG A 78 -19.83 6.38 9.90
C ARG A 78 -18.63 6.52 8.97
N ALA A 79 -17.77 5.50 8.92
CA ALA A 79 -16.61 5.49 8.05
C ALA A 79 -16.98 5.54 6.57
N ILE A 80 -17.95 4.71 6.14
CA ILE A 80 -18.44 4.69 4.76
C ILE A 80 -19.10 6.02 4.38
N ALA A 81 -19.95 6.55 5.26
CA ALA A 81 -20.60 7.85 5.05
C ALA A 81 -19.59 9.02 4.99
N ALA A 82 -18.46 8.93 5.69
CA ALA A 82 -17.36 9.87 5.63
C ALA A 82 -16.53 9.76 4.33
N GLY A 83 -16.69 8.70 3.55
CA GLY A 83 -16.00 8.49 2.28
C GLY A 83 -14.87 7.47 2.32
N ALA A 84 -14.79 6.62 3.37
CA ALA A 84 -13.85 5.52 3.39
C ALA A 84 -14.13 4.54 2.22
N GLN A 85 -13.10 4.23 1.45
CA GLN A 85 -13.18 3.36 0.28
C GLN A 85 -12.97 1.88 0.63
N PHE A 86 -12.43 1.59 1.81
CA PHE A 86 -12.28 0.26 2.37
C PHE A 86 -12.29 0.30 3.90
N ILE A 87 -12.65 -0.83 4.50
CA ILE A 87 -12.69 -1.00 5.96
C ILE A 87 -11.65 -2.02 6.38
N VAL A 88 -10.98 -1.75 7.51
CA VAL A 88 -10.02 -2.67 8.12
C VAL A 88 -10.36 -2.86 9.59
N SER A 89 -10.34 -4.09 10.06
CA SER A 89 -10.48 -4.43 11.49
C SER A 89 -9.23 -5.12 12.03
N PRO A 90 -8.95 -5.04 13.34
CA PRO A 90 -7.79 -5.70 13.94
C PRO A 90 -7.96 -7.22 14.05
N GLY A 91 -9.19 -7.72 14.09
CA GLY A 91 -9.53 -9.12 14.19
C GLY A 91 -10.63 -9.53 13.23
N PHE A 92 -10.93 -10.82 13.19
CA PHE A 92 -11.93 -11.41 12.32
C PHE A 92 -13.27 -11.57 13.06
N ASN A 93 -14.29 -10.88 12.58
CA ASN A 93 -15.67 -11.04 13.01
C ASN A 93 -16.54 -11.28 11.77
N PRO A 94 -17.09 -12.51 11.58
CA PRO A 94 -17.85 -12.85 10.37
C PRO A 94 -19.11 -11.99 10.18
N GLU A 95 -19.76 -11.55 11.26
CA GLU A 95 -20.94 -10.69 11.16
C GLU A 95 -20.60 -9.27 10.71
N MET A 96 -19.43 -8.77 11.14
CA MET A 96 -18.90 -7.48 10.63
C MET A 96 -18.53 -7.59 9.16
N VAL A 97 -17.86 -8.68 8.76
CA VAL A 97 -17.49 -8.90 7.34
C VAL A 97 -18.74 -8.91 6.47
N LYS A 98 -19.75 -9.73 6.81
CA LYS A 98 -21.03 -9.78 6.07
C LYS A 98 -21.69 -8.41 5.98
N TYR A 99 -21.70 -7.69 7.10
CA TYR A 99 -22.33 -6.37 7.17
C TYR A 99 -21.65 -5.35 6.25
N VAL A 100 -20.33 -5.23 6.33
CA VAL A 100 -19.56 -4.29 5.51
C VAL A 100 -19.68 -4.63 4.02
N LEU A 101 -19.59 -5.92 3.67
CA LEU A 101 -19.76 -6.37 2.27
C LEU A 101 -21.18 -6.09 1.76
N SER A 102 -22.24 -6.21 2.61
CA SER A 102 -23.61 -5.88 2.23
C SER A 102 -23.81 -4.38 1.90
N LYS A 103 -22.94 -3.51 2.40
CA LYS A 103 -22.91 -2.08 2.04
C LYS A 103 -22.12 -1.80 0.73
N GLY A 104 -21.62 -2.84 0.07
CA GLY A 104 -20.79 -2.68 -1.13
C GLY A 104 -19.37 -2.16 -0.85
N CYS A 105 -18.95 -2.12 0.42
CA CYS A 105 -17.62 -1.66 0.80
C CYS A 105 -16.66 -2.84 0.99
N PRO A 106 -15.46 -2.82 0.38
CA PRO A 106 -14.44 -3.83 0.59
C PRO A 106 -13.94 -3.85 2.06
N MET A 107 -13.64 -5.04 2.58
CA MET A 107 -13.13 -5.20 3.94
C MET A 107 -11.87 -6.07 3.96
N LEU A 108 -10.88 -5.66 4.77
CA LEU A 108 -9.67 -6.39 5.09
C LEU A 108 -9.66 -6.72 6.60
N PRO A 109 -10.35 -7.78 7.03
CA PRO A 109 -10.38 -8.15 8.44
C PRO A 109 -9.04 -8.72 8.90
N GLY A 110 -8.67 -8.47 10.15
CA GLY A 110 -7.47 -9.03 10.78
C GLY A 110 -7.60 -10.54 11.00
N THR A 111 -6.59 -11.28 10.61
CA THR A 111 -6.47 -12.73 10.82
C THR A 111 -5.10 -13.07 11.38
N ALA A 112 -5.01 -14.15 12.15
CA ALA A 112 -3.76 -14.68 12.69
C ALA A 112 -3.65 -16.20 12.54
N THR A 113 -4.78 -16.89 12.34
CA THR A 113 -4.87 -18.36 12.32
C THR A 113 -5.45 -18.88 11.00
N PRO A 114 -5.13 -20.13 10.61
CA PRO A 114 -5.76 -20.79 9.47
C PRO A 114 -7.29 -20.79 9.50
N GLY A 115 -7.90 -21.05 10.66
CA GLY A 115 -9.36 -21.09 10.79
C GLY A 115 -10.03 -19.74 10.50
N GLU A 116 -9.42 -18.60 10.87
CA GLU A 116 -9.91 -17.27 10.52
C GLU A 116 -9.74 -17.01 9.02
N MET A 117 -8.64 -17.46 8.42
CA MET A 117 -8.39 -17.34 6.98
C MET A 117 -9.44 -18.15 6.18
N GLU A 118 -9.74 -19.39 6.57
CA GLU A 118 -10.76 -20.23 5.95
C GLU A 118 -12.16 -19.61 6.06
N GLN A 119 -12.51 -19.08 7.22
CA GLN A 119 -13.77 -18.38 7.39
C GLN A 119 -13.85 -17.11 6.52
N ALA A 120 -12.77 -16.34 6.42
CA ALA A 120 -12.70 -15.18 5.54
C ALA A 120 -12.92 -15.58 4.06
N MET A 121 -12.26 -16.64 3.61
CA MET A 121 -12.42 -17.17 2.24
C MET A 121 -13.86 -17.69 2.01
N SER A 122 -14.49 -18.33 3.00
CA SER A 122 -15.88 -18.80 2.90
C SER A 122 -16.89 -17.66 2.74
N LEU A 123 -16.53 -16.44 3.16
CA LEU A 123 -17.32 -15.23 2.97
C LEU A 123 -16.96 -14.49 1.67
N GLY A 124 -16.14 -15.09 0.80
CA GLY A 124 -15.78 -14.54 -0.50
C GLY A 124 -14.62 -13.54 -0.48
N LEU A 125 -13.88 -13.44 0.63
CA LEU A 125 -12.69 -12.59 0.68
C LEU A 125 -11.49 -13.28 0.02
N ASP A 126 -10.80 -12.56 -0.84
CA ASP A 126 -9.52 -12.95 -1.47
C ASP A 126 -8.32 -12.21 -0.87
N ALA A 127 -8.57 -11.31 0.09
CA ALA A 127 -7.53 -10.59 0.82
C ALA A 127 -7.94 -10.35 2.27
N VAL A 128 -6.97 -10.44 3.19
CA VAL A 128 -7.13 -10.21 4.62
C VAL A 128 -5.93 -9.45 5.19
N LYS A 129 -6.13 -8.77 6.32
CA LYS A 129 -5.03 -8.25 7.13
C LYS A 129 -4.42 -9.38 7.96
N PHE A 130 -3.10 -9.43 8.08
CA PHE A 130 -2.39 -10.30 9.03
C PHE A 130 -1.88 -9.43 10.18
N PHE A 131 -2.42 -9.63 11.38
CA PHE A 131 -2.18 -8.72 12.52
C PHE A 131 -2.22 -9.42 13.88
N PRO A 132 -1.34 -9.03 14.83
CA PRO A 132 -0.11 -8.23 14.61
C PRO A 132 0.98 -9.09 13.94
N ALA A 133 1.56 -8.61 12.83
CA ALA A 133 2.32 -9.46 11.92
C ALA A 133 3.58 -10.07 12.55
N GLU A 134 4.48 -9.27 13.09
CA GLU A 134 5.75 -9.76 13.66
C GLU A 134 5.52 -10.63 14.90
N GLN A 135 4.61 -10.23 15.78
CA GLN A 135 4.30 -10.98 17.00
C GLN A 135 3.62 -12.33 16.70
N ASN A 136 2.98 -12.47 15.54
CA ASN A 136 2.37 -13.72 15.09
C ASN A 136 3.34 -14.61 14.28
N GLY A 137 4.63 -14.31 14.25
CA GLY A 137 5.66 -15.09 13.57
C GLY A 137 6.04 -14.58 12.18
N GLY A 138 5.60 -13.38 11.82
CA GLY A 138 6.07 -12.64 10.65
C GLY A 138 5.89 -13.36 9.32
N ILE A 139 6.77 -13.05 8.38
CA ILE A 139 6.76 -13.64 7.04
C ILE A 139 6.99 -15.16 7.07
N ALA A 140 7.72 -15.68 8.06
CA ALA A 140 7.96 -17.11 8.19
C ALA A 140 6.65 -17.89 8.40
N LYS A 141 5.74 -17.37 9.26
CA LYS A 141 4.42 -17.98 9.46
C LYS A 141 3.57 -17.88 8.20
N LEU A 142 3.55 -16.74 7.51
CA LEU A 142 2.77 -16.60 6.27
C LEU A 142 3.25 -17.60 5.21
N LYS A 143 4.55 -17.75 5.01
CA LYS A 143 5.10 -18.75 4.08
C LYS A 143 4.72 -20.17 4.47
N ALA A 144 4.70 -20.50 5.76
CA ALA A 144 4.34 -21.83 6.25
C ALA A 144 2.86 -22.16 6.01
N VAL A 145 1.95 -21.18 6.13
CA VAL A 145 0.50 -21.41 5.95
C VAL A 145 0.01 -21.21 4.52
N ALA A 146 0.78 -20.59 3.65
CA ALA A 146 0.35 -20.16 2.32
C ALA A 146 0.00 -21.29 1.35
N GLY A 147 0.59 -22.48 1.54
CA GLY A 147 0.44 -23.61 0.62
C GLY A 147 -1.03 -23.95 0.28
N PRO A 148 -1.92 -24.17 1.25
CA PRO A 148 -3.34 -24.42 1.02
C PRO A 148 -4.13 -23.19 0.55
N TYR A 149 -3.68 -21.98 0.82
CA TYR A 149 -4.43 -20.74 0.59
C TYR A 149 -3.92 -19.97 -0.64
N LYS A 150 -3.79 -20.64 -1.78
CA LYS A 150 -3.18 -20.08 -3.01
C LYS A 150 -3.85 -18.81 -3.53
N ASN A 151 -5.14 -18.64 -3.27
CA ASN A 151 -5.93 -17.50 -3.75
C ASN A 151 -6.09 -16.38 -2.70
N LEU A 152 -5.57 -16.58 -1.48
CA LEU A 152 -5.63 -15.58 -0.42
C LEU A 152 -4.38 -14.70 -0.46
N ARG A 153 -4.58 -13.38 -0.30
CA ARG A 153 -3.53 -12.39 -0.15
C ARG A 153 -3.53 -11.80 1.25
N TRP A 154 -2.38 -11.40 1.72
CA TRP A 154 -2.24 -10.84 3.06
C TRP A 154 -1.74 -9.39 3.02
N MET A 155 -2.26 -8.57 3.94
CA MET A 155 -1.72 -7.25 4.27
C MET A 155 -1.14 -7.30 5.70
N PRO A 156 0.14 -7.71 5.88
CA PRO A 156 0.79 -7.73 7.17
C PRO A 156 0.88 -6.31 7.74
N THR A 157 0.50 -6.19 9.01
CA THR A 157 0.53 -4.93 9.78
C THR A 157 0.98 -5.22 11.20
N GLY A 158 1.80 -4.33 11.77
CA GLY A 158 2.36 -4.47 13.12
C GLY A 158 3.78 -5.04 13.10
N GLY A 159 4.74 -4.17 13.44
CA GLY A 159 6.17 -4.50 13.44
C GLY A 159 6.85 -4.43 12.07
N VAL A 160 6.12 -4.11 11.00
CA VAL A 160 6.73 -3.86 9.68
C VAL A 160 7.43 -2.50 9.69
N THR A 161 8.62 -2.44 9.10
CA THR A 161 9.46 -1.25 8.94
C THR A 161 10.24 -1.36 7.64
N THR A 162 11.02 -0.35 7.25
CA THR A 162 11.91 -0.43 6.08
C THR A 162 12.90 -1.60 6.14
N LYS A 163 13.26 -2.07 7.34
CA LYS A 163 14.23 -3.17 7.53
C LYS A 163 13.72 -4.54 7.08
N ASN A 164 12.40 -4.81 7.24
CA ASN A 164 11.79 -6.10 6.90
C ASN A 164 10.72 -5.99 5.79
N LEU A 165 10.51 -4.80 5.24
CA LEU A 165 9.50 -4.53 4.22
C LEU A 165 9.62 -5.48 3.03
N ASN A 166 10.84 -5.63 2.49
CA ASN A 166 11.08 -6.46 1.31
C ASN A 166 11.06 -7.96 1.58
N ASP A 167 11.24 -8.40 2.83
CA ASP A 167 11.02 -9.80 3.20
C ASP A 167 9.55 -10.20 3.00
N TYR A 168 8.63 -9.25 3.28
CA TYR A 168 7.21 -9.41 2.99
C TYR A 168 6.91 -9.22 1.50
N LEU A 169 7.26 -8.08 0.92
CA LEU A 169 6.83 -7.71 -0.43
C LEU A 169 7.39 -8.61 -1.54
N SER A 170 8.50 -9.31 -1.29
CA SER A 170 9.02 -10.35 -2.20
C SER A 170 8.17 -11.63 -2.22
N PHE A 171 7.29 -11.84 -1.25
CA PHE A 171 6.40 -12.99 -1.24
C PHE A 171 5.13 -12.70 -2.03
N GLY A 172 4.93 -13.37 -3.16
CA GLY A 172 3.90 -13.06 -4.16
C GLY A 172 2.44 -13.03 -3.69
N GLN A 173 2.13 -13.55 -2.49
CA GLN A 173 0.80 -13.47 -1.89
C GLN A 173 0.64 -12.27 -0.95
N ILE A 174 1.64 -11.40 -0.83
CA ILE A 174 1.48 -10.14 -0.09
C ILE A 174 0.82 -9.10 -0.99
N LEU A 175 -0.33 -8.62 -0.53
CA LEU A 175 -1.08 -7.55 -1.18
C LEU A 175 -0.35 -6.20 -1.03
N ALA A 176 -0.09 -5.81 0.20
CA ALA A 176 0.63 -4.62 0.61
C ALA A 176 1.07 -4.79 2.07
N CYS A 177 1.87 -3.87 2.61
CA CYS A 177 2.22 -3.81 4.03
C CYS A 177 1.57 -2.60 4.70
N GLY A 178 0.99 -2.79 5.90
CA GLY A 178 0.49 -1.69 6.72
C GLY A 178 1.62 -1.02 7.48
N GLY A 179 1.84 0.28 7.22
CA GLY A 179 2.98 1.04 7.73
C GLY A 179 2.64 2.05 8.82
N THR A 180 2.81 1.69 10.09
CA THR A 180 2.63 2.62 11.21
C THR A 180 3.83 3.54 11.45
N TRP A 181 5.01 3.20 10.90
CA TRP A 181 6.24 3.99 11.07
C TRP A 181 6.29 5.26 10.22
N ILE A 182 5.45 5.34 9.18
CA ILE A 182 5.48 6.43 8.19
C ILE A 182 5.01 7.75 8.80
N ALA A 183 3.86 7.72 9.49
CA ALA A 183 3.23 8.90 10.07
C ALA A 183 2.88 8.64 11.54
N LYS A 184 3.87 8.83 12.42
CA LYS A 184 3.69 8.69 13.87
C LYS A 184 2.92 9.88 14.44
N GLY A 185 2.16 9.65 15.51
CA GLY A 185 1.34 10.66 16.13
C GLY A 185 2.11 11.91 16.58
N ASP A 186 3.30 11.74 17.19
CA ASP A 186 4.18 12.84 17.60
C ASP A 186 4.66 13.70 16.42
N VAL A 187 4.90 13.09 15.26
CA VAL A 187 5.31 13.80 14.04
C VAL A 187 4.12 14.58 13.46
N ILE A 188 2.91 13.98 13.48
CA ILE A 188 1.66 14.63 13.03
C ILE A 188 1.33 15.81 13.96
N GLU A 189 1.40 15.61 15.29
CA GLU A 189 1.14 16.65 16.27
C GLU A 189 2.09 17.84 16.12
N ALA A 190 3.35 17.56 15.83
CA ALA A 190 4.36 18.59 15.58
C ALA A 190 4.32 19.17 14.14
N GLU A 191 3.35 18.76 13.32
CA GLU A 191 3.15 19.21 11.92
C GLU A 191 4.43 19.09 11.04
N LYS A 192 5.25 18.08 11.31
CA LYS A 192 6.49 17.82 10.56
C LYS A 192 6.19 17.08 9.25
N TRP A 193 5.52 17.75 8.33
CA TRP A 193 5.06 17.17 7.06
C TRP A 193 6.20 16.73 6.16
N ASP A 194 7.32 17.43 6.19
CA ASP A 194 8.56 17.09 5.50
C ASP A 194 9.15 15.75 5.97
N VAL A 195 9.06 15.46 7.27
CA VAL A 195 9.48 14.17 7.84
C VAL A 195 8.59 13.04 7.31
N ILE A 196 7.26 13.25 7.26
CA ILE A 196 6.32 12.26 6.73
C ILE A 196 6.57 12.03 5.24
N GLU A 197 6.76 13.10 4.45
CA GLU A 197 7.12 13.00 3.04
C GLU A 197 8.41 12.18 2.85
N ASN A 198 9.45 12.45 3.63
CA ASN A 198 10.71 11.73 3.55
C ASN A 198 10.57 10.26 3.96
N ASN A 199 9.79 9.94 5.02
CA ASN A 199 9.51 8.56 5.42
C ASN A 199 8.78 7.78 4.30
N CYS A 200 7.83 8.43 3.60
CA CYS A 200 7.16 7.82 2.44
C CYS A 200 8.15 7.56 1.32
N ARG A 201 8.99 8.54 1.00
CA ARG A 201 10.00 8.40 -0.07
C ARG A 201 10.97 7.27 0.24
N GLU A 202 11.52 7.21 1.45
CA GLU A 202 12.39 6.12 1.90
C GLU A 202 11.70 4.75 1.79
N ALA A 203 10.42 4.65 2.19
CA ALA A 203 9.66 3.42 2.10
C ALA A 203 9.45 2.98 0.64
N VAL A 204 9.13 3.91 -0.26
CA VAL A 204 8.97 3.65 -1.71
C VAL A 204 10.30 3.24 -2.33
N GLU A 205 11.39 3.94 -2.04
CA GLU A 205 12.74 3.61 -2.52
C GLU A 205 13.16 2.21 -2.05
N THR A 206 12.90 1.89 -0.79
CA THR A 206 13.14 0.54 -0.23
C THR A 206 12.35 -0.52 -0.99
N MET A 207 11.06 -0.29 -1.24
CA MET A 207 10.19 -1.21 -1.97
C MET A 207 10.65 -1.43 -3.41
N LEU A 208 11.02 -0.37 -4.11
CA LEU A 208 11.38 -0.42 -5.53
C LEU A 208 12.82 -0.84 -5.77
N GLY A 209 13.73 -0.61 -4.81
CA GLY A 209 15.16 -0.84 -4.93
C GLY A 209 15.90 0.25 -5.72
N PHE A 210 15.24 1.37 -6.01
CA PHE A 210 15.81 2.55 -6.62
C PHE A 210 15.10 3.82 -6.13
N SER A 211 15.75 4.97 -6.25
CA SER A 211 15.13 6.29 -6.06
C SER A 211 14.90 7.01 -7.38
N PHE A 212 13.85 7.82 -7.44
CA PHE A 212 13.51 8.64 -8.58
C PHE A 212 13.13 10.05 -8.14
N ASP A 213 13.83 11.04 -8.66
CA ASP A 213 13.51 12.45 -8.45
C ASP A 213 12.71 12.98 -9.64
N VAL A 214 11.41 13.27 -9.42
CA VAL A 214 10.48 13.71 -10.46
C VAL A 214 10.88 15.05 -11.08
N ASN A 215 11.49 15.96 -10.30
CA ASN A 215 11.82 17.30 -10.78
C ASN A 215 13.04 17.29 -11.71
N SER A 216 14.05 16.48 -11.36
CA SER A 216 15.29 16.37 -12.16
C SER A 216 15.26 15.20 -13.15
N GLY A 217 14.30 14.26 -13.03
CA GLY A 217 14.29 13.01 -13.78
C GLY A 217 15.42 12.04 -13.40
N CYS A 218 16.13 12.31 -12.29
CA CYS A 218 17.28 11.52 -11.87
C CYS A 218 16.83 10.19 -11.24
N ILE A 219 17.37 9.08 -11.73
CA ILE A 219 17.21 7.74 -11.16
C ILE A 219 18.53 7.32 -10.52
N ARG A 220 18.48 6.78 -9.29
CA ARG A 220 19.65 6.23 -8.59
C ARG A 220 19.31 4.81 -8.13
N GLY A 221 20.12 3.85 -8.55
CA GLY A 221 19.92 2.43 -8.24
C GLY A 221 20.99 1.58 -8.92
N ASN A 222 20.82 0.26 -8.84
CA ASN A 222 21.69 -0.65 -9.59
C ASN A 222 21.37 -0.55 -11.07
N ALA A 223 22.30 -0.02 -11.84
CA ALA A 223 22.15 0.18 -13.28
C ALA A 223 23.27 -0.51 -14.07
N SER A 224 22.93 -0.98 -15.26
CA SER A 224 23.86 -1.49 -16.25
C SER A 224 23.71 -0.70 -17.57
N PHE A 225 24.79 -0.60 -18.32
CA PHE A 225 24.82 0.14 -19.59
C PHE A 225 25.09 -0.83 -20.74
N GLY A 226 24.30 -0.76 -21.79
CA GLY A 226 24.44 -1.58 -22.99
C GLY A 226 23.96 -0.84 -24.24
N GLY A 227 24.90 -0.44 -25.11
CA GLY A 227 24.57 0.32 -26.32
C GLY A 227 23.86 1.65 -26.02
N GLU A 228 22.65 1.81 -26.55
CA GLU A 228 21.81 3.00 -26.36
C GLU A 228 20.81 2.84 -25.17
N THR A 229 21.08 1.91 -24.26
CA THR A 229 20.16 1.60 -23.14
C THR A 229 20.88 1.66 -21.80
N VAL A 230 20.21 2.23 -20.80
CA VAL A 230 20.53 2.08 -19.39
C VAL A 230 19.41 1.27 -18.73
N THR A 231 19.76 0.12 -18.14
CA THR A 231 18.82 -0.74 -17.43
C THR A 231 18.97 -0.54 -15.94
N VAL A 232 17.91 -0.10 -15.29
CA VAL A 232 17.82 0.07 -13.83
C VAL A 232 17.08 -1.12 -13.25
N SER A 233 17.74 -1.83 -12.32
CA SER A 233 17.13 -2.98 -11.66
C SER A 233 16.11 -2.54 -10.62
N THR A 234 14.94 -3.19 -10.61
CA THR A 234 13.91 -3.04 -9.57
C THR A 234 13.64 -4.34 -8.84
N LEU A 235 13.18 -4.25 -7.60
CA LEU A 235 12.73 -5.40 -6.81
C LEU A 235 11.30 -5.83 -7.17
N THR A 236 10.52 -4.96 -7.83
CA THR A 236 9.14 -5.23 -8.22
C THR A 236 8.72 -4.38 -9.43
N ALA A 237 8.84 -4.92 -10.63
CA ALA A 237 8.48 -4.21 -11.85
C ALA A 237 6.99 -3.79 -11.91
N PRO A 238 5.99 -4.60 -11.46
CA PRO A 238 4.61 -4.15 -11.46
C PRO A 238 4.36 -2.90 -10.61
N ARG A 239 4.95 -2.83 -9.43
CA ARG A 239 4.82 -1.64 -8.55
C ARG A 239 5.62 -0.45 -9.05
N ALA A 240 6.79 -0.69 -9.66
CA ALA A 240 7.57 0.36 -10.31
C ALA A 240 6.79 0.98 -11.47
N TYR A 241 6.17 0.17 -12.32
CA TYR A 241 5.30 0.63 -13.41
C TYR A 241 4.16 1.51 -12.88
N ALA A 242 3.42 1.03 -11.88
CA ALA A 242 2.33 1.79 -11.27
C ALA A 242 2.84 3.08 -10.58
N TYR A 243 4.02 3.05 -9.96
CA TYR A 243 4.66 4.21 -9.35
C TYR A 243 4.95 5.30 -10.38
N PHE A 244 5.61 4.96 -11.50
CA PHE A 244 5.90 5.93 -12.55
C PHE A 244 4.62 6.55 -13.13
N GLY A 245 3.57 5.75 -13.35
CA GLY A 245 2.26 6.25 -13.78
C GLY A 245 1.67 7.29 -12.81
N ARG A 246 1.70 7.00 -11.50
CA ARG A 246 1.23 7.95 -10.46
C ARG A 246 2.06 9.23 -10.39
N MET A 247 3.36 9.13 -10.67
CA MET A 247 4.26 10.29 -10.69
C MET A 247 4.18 11.08 -12.01
N GLY A 248 3.28 10.72 -12.92
CA GLY A 248 3.11 11.40 -14.21
C GLY A 248 4.23 11.14 -15.21
N VAL A 249 5.07 10.12 -14.97
CA VAL A 249 6.14 9.72 -15.88
C VAL A 249 5.58 8.74 -16.90
N LYS A 250 5.72 9.08 -18.17
CA LYS A 250 5.22 8.26 -19.27
C LYS A 250 6.08 7.02 -19.48
N VAL A 251 5.41 5.89 -19.61
CA VAL A 251 6.00 4.61 -19.97
C VAL A 251 5.71 4.34 -21.45
N ASN A 252 6.69 3.80 -22.16
CA ASN A 252 6.47 3.29 -23.51
C ASN A 252 5.72 1.95 -23.42
N GLU A 253 4.42 1.96 -23.66
CA GLU A 253 3.54 0.79 -23.55
C GLU A 253 3.96 -0.37 -24.44
N ASP A 254 4.51 -0.09 -25.63
CA ASP A 254 5.01 -1.11 -26.56
C ASP A 254 6.26 -1.85 -26.05
N SER A 255 6.91 -1.30 -25.03
CA SER A 255 8.11 -1.89 -24.40
C SER A 255 7.80 -2.81 -23.23
N VAL A 256 6.53 -2.90 -22.80
CA VAL A 256 6.15 -3.69 -21.63
C VAL A 256 6.31 -5.17 -21.88
N VAL A 257 7.18 -5.81 -21.09
CA VAL A 257 7.39 -7.28 -21.12
C VAL A 257 6.75 -7.90 -19.90
N THR A 258 6.07 -9.02 -20.09
CA THR A 258 5.47 -9.79 -19.00
C THR A 258 6.14 -11.16 -18.83
N ASP A 259 6.13 -11.66 -17.60
CA ASP A 259 6.55 -13.02 -17.26
C ASP A 259 5.52 -14.07 -17.71
N LYS A 260 5.83 -15.36 -17.52
CA LYS A 260 4.92 -16.48 -17.89
C LYS A 260 3.58 -16.47 -17.12
N LYS A 261 3.46 -15.67 -16.06
CA LYS A 261 2.24 -15.52 -15.26
C LYS A 261 1.47 -14.24 -15.62
N GLY A 262 1.95 -13.45 -16.59
CA GLY A 262 1.35 -12.19 -17.03
C GLY A 262 1.69 -10.98 -16.14
N ASN A 263 2.66 -11.09 -15.21
CA ASN A 263 3.10 -9.93 -14.44
C ASN A 263 4.16 -9.16 -15.24
N ILE A 264 4.14 -7.83 -15.14
CA ILE A 264 5.18 -6.98 -15.75
C ILE A 264 6.55 -7.36 -15.19
N SER A 265 7.51 -7.61 -16.07
CA SER A 265 8.89 -7.94 -15.74
C SER A 265 9.87 -6.84 -16.14
N SER A 266 9.57 -6.09 -17.19
CA SER A 266 10.35 -4.91 -17.60
C SER A 266 9.51 -3.94 -18.43
N PHE A 267 9.96 -2.69 -18.51
CA PHE A 267 9.38 -1.64 -19.36
C PHE A 267 10.39 -0.50 -19.56
N ALA A 268 10.23 0.27 -20.63
CA ALA A 268 11.03 1.47 -20.88
C ALA A 268 10.24 2.74 -20.54
N LEU A 269 10.94 3.78 -20.11
CA LEU A 269 10.38 5.12 -19.99
C LEU A 269 10.40 5.80 -21.37
N GLU A 270 9.41 6.65 -21.68
CA GLU A 270 9.41 7.49 -22.88
C GLU A 270 10.53 8.52 -22.82
N ASN A 271 10.81 9.08 -21.64
CA ASN A 271 11.86 10.07 -21.43
C ASN A 271 13.23 9.39 -21.48
N LYS A 272 14.10 9.91 -22.33
CA LYS A 272 15.49 9.46 -22.44
C LYS A 272 16.41 10.28 -21.56
N ILE A 273 17.53 9.69 -21.12
CA ILE A 273 18.66 10.41 -20.51
C ILE A 273 19.69 10.65 -21.61
N GLY A 274 19.71 11.87 -22.15
CA GLY A 274 20.46 12.14 -23.39
C GLY A 274 19.91 11.28 -24.53
N ASN A 275 20.77 10.44 -25.14
CA ASN A 275 20.36 9.48 -26.18
C ASN A 275 20.00 8.09 -25.63
N LEU A 276 20.13 7.86 -24.31
CA LEU A 276 19.91 6.55 -23.72
C LEU A 276 18.44 6.31 -23.39
N THR A 277 17.93 5.17 -23.82
CA THR A 277 16.62 4.64 -23.37
C THR A 277 16.76 4.08 -21.95
N VAL A 278 15.86 4.48 -21.07
CA VAL A 278 15.82 3.98 -19.68
C VAL A 278 14.89 2.79 -19.60
N VAL A 279 15.41 1.64 -19.24
CA VAL A 279 14.64 0.40 -19.01
C VAL A 279 14.63 0.09 -17.52
N ILE A 280 13.45 -0.21 -16.99
CA ILE A 280 13.25 -0.71 -15.63
C ILE A 280 13.02 -2.22 -15.73
N GLU A 281 13.85 -3.01 -15.07
CA GLU A 281 13.83 -4.48 -15.16
C GLU A 281 13.82 -5.11 -13.78
N GLN A 282 12.98 -6.11 -13.60
CA GLN A 282 12.92 -6.86 -12.35
C GLN A 282 14.15 -7.77 -12.22
N LYS A 283 14.78 -7.72 -11.03
CA LYS A 283 15.85 -8.63 -10.63
C LYS A 283 15.35 -10.05 -10.43
#